data_c45bd7afd2bf849602e419d49168cff1
#
_entry.id   c45bd7afd2bf849602e419d49168cff1
#
_cell.length_a   1.000
_cell.length_b   1.000
_cell.length_c   1.000
_cell.angle_alpha   90.00
_cell.angle_beta   90.00
_cell.angle_gamma   90.00
#
_symmetry.space_group_name_H-M   'P 1'
#
loop_
_entity.id
_entity.type
_entity.pdbx_description
1 polymer ?
#
loop_
_entity_poly.entity_id
_entity_poly.type
_entity_poly.pdbx_seq_one_letter_code
_entity_poly.pdbx_strand_id
1 'polypeptide(L)'
;MDLAAKGWIRLGEWERLLLAEEGGDFDGVQLQSHFQRATQLDPSSYLGWHALAMVHFEIAQTREQKARPVPRSATSPPALKHTRAMDTRSRRLRASLSTQARLSDVVEAQSAVAGSAVPAIQAFFKCIALGASGRSLQDILRLLTLWFKHGSEPCVDEAIAAGVEAMSVDTWLAVTPQIIARIHHPDHLIRRAVRKLLAHLGQAHPQGIVYPLTVAAKAHNPLQHEGAKEVLDRMRLSYDTLVQHAELVSAELIRSSILWSEMWQEALEEASRIYFGSGHVDEMLRLLAPL
;
A
#
# COMPACT_ATOMS: atom_id res chain seq x y z
N MET A 1 4.82 -34.18 -5.09
CA MET A 1 4.37 -33.74 -3.76
C MET A 1 4.47 -34.90 -2.79
N ASP A 2 5.31 -34.75 -1.76
CA ASP A 2 5.53 -35.79 -0.74
C ASP A 2 4.25 -36.03 0.08
N LEU A 3 3.94 -37.30 0.39
CA LEU A 3 2.77 -37.67 1.20
C LEU A 3 2.83 -37.09 2.61
N ALA A 4 4.04 -37.03 3.20
CA ALA A 4 4.25 -36.43 4.51
C ALA A 4 3.96 -34.92 4.49
N ALA A 5 4.40 -34.20 3.45
CA ALA A 5 4.09 -32.78 3.29
C ALA A 5 2.59 -32.53 3.16
N LYS A 6 1.87 -33.37 2.40
CA LYS A 6 0.39 -33.30 2.31
C LYS A 6 -0.27 -33.52 3.67
N GLY A 7 0.22 -34.47 4.47
CA GLY A 7 -0.27 -34.75 5.81
C GLY A 7 -0.17 -33.51 6.71
N TRP A 8 0.98 -32.83 6.71
CA TRP A 8 1.18 -31.61 7.49
C TRP A 8 0.30 -30.45 7.04
N ILE A 9 0.09 -30.27 5.74
CA ILE A 9 -0.83 -29.25 5.22
C ILE A 9 -2.26 -29.52 5.71
N ARG A 10 -2.73 -30.78 5.60
CA ARG A 10 -4.08 -31.16 6.03
C ARG A 10 -4.29 -30.99 7.54
N LEU A 11 -3.27 -31.35 8.34
CA LEU A 11 -3.31 -31.16 9.78
C LEU A 11 -3.47 -29.69 10.14
N GLY A 12 -2.69 -28.81 9.52
CA GLY A 12 -2.80 -27.38 9.74
C GLY A 12 -4.13 -26.78 9.26
N GLU A 13 -4.68 -27.27 8.13
CA GLU A 13 -6.01 -26.84 7.65
C GLU A 13 -7.12 -27.23 8.65
N TRP A 14 -7.09 -28.43 9.20
CA TRP A 14 -8.07 -28.88 10.20
C TRP A 14 -7.96 -28.10 11.52
N GLU A 15 -6.76 -27.88 12.01
CA GLU A 15 -6.54 -27.08 13.21
C GLU A 15 -7.04 -25.64 13.03
N ARG A 16 -6.79 -25.06 11.85
CA ARG A 16 -7.32 -23.73 11.50
C ARG A 16 -8.86 -23.68 11.51
N LEU A 17 -9.52 -24.71 11.01
CA LEU A 17 -11.01 -24.81 11.05
C LEU A 17 -11.52 -24.93 12.49
N LEU A 18 -10.88 -25.74 13.33
CA LEU A 18 -11.25 -25.88 14.75
C LEU A 18 -11.10 -24.55 15.52
N LEU A 19 -9.98 -23.83 15.31
CA LEU A 19 -9.77 -22.52 15.92
C LEU A 19 -10.81 -21.47 15.47
N ALA A 20 -11.27 -21.55 14.23
CA ALA A 20 -12.32 -20.67 13.71
C ALA A 20 -13.70 -20.96 14.34
N GLU A 21 -14.01 -22.23 14.65
CA GLU A 21 -15.26 -22.63 15.32
C GLU A 21 -15.27 -22.28 16.82
N GLU A 22 -14.14 -22.40 17.49
CA GLU A 22 -14.03 -22.13 18.92
C GLU A 22 -14.05 -20.64 19.27
N GLY A 23 -13.95 -19.74 18.29
CA GLY A 23 -13.92 -18.28 18.51
C GLY A 23 -12.76 -17.82 19.37
N GLY A 24 -11.73 -18.64 19.52
CA GLY A 24 -10.53 -18.40 20.30
C GLY A 24 -9.62 -17.34 19.68
N ASP A 25 -8.77 -16.76 20.51
CA ASP A 25 -7.75 -15.82 20.07
C ASP A 25 -6.77 -16.56 19.13
N PHE A 26 -6.64 -16.12 17.90
CA PHE A 26 -5.81 -16.76 16.87
C PHE A 26 -4.33 -16.65 17.25
N ASP A 27 -3.79 -17.66 17.92
CA ASP A 27 -2.37 -17.80 18.20
C ASP A 27 -1.68 -18.67 17.14
N GLY A 28 -1.53 -18.22 15.95
CA GLY A 28 -1.05 -18.97 14.80
C GLY A 28 0.33 -19.67 14.92
N VAL A 29 0.93 -19.76 16.11
CA VAL A 29 2.28 -20.33 16.34
C VAL A 29 2.32 -21.82 16.01
N GLN A 30 1.31 -22.59 16.41
CA GLN A 30 1.25 -24.02 16.09
C GLN A 30 1.03 -24.26 14.61
N LEU A 31 0.10 -23.52 14.01
CA LEU A 31 -0.16 -23.55 12.57
C LEU A 31 1.08 -23.24 11.73
N GLN A 32 1.88 -22.25 12.15
CA GLN A 32 3.16 -21.95 11.51
C GLN A 32 4.07 -23.16 11.47
N SER A 33 4.20 -23.89 12.59
CA SER A 33 5.08 -25.06 12.68
C SER A 33 4.69 -26.16 11.70
N HIS A 34 3.39 -26.44 11.54
CA HIS A 34 2.89 -27.46 10.61
C HIS A 34 3.20 -27.08 9.15
N PHE A 35 2.87 -25.85 8.75
CA PHE A 35 3.11 -25.43 7.37
C PHE A 35 4.60 -25.22 7.08
N GLN A 36 5.40 -24.78 8.06
CA GLN A 36 6.85 -24.71 7.92
C GLN A 36 7.45 -26.11 7.71
N ARG A 37 6.96 -27.13 8.46
CA ARG A 37 7.38 -28.50 8.26
C ARG A 37 7.00 -29.03 6.88
N ALA A 38 5.81 -28.71 6.39
CA ALA A 38 5.37 -29.08 5.05
C ALA A 38 6.27 -28.47 3.95
N THR A 39 6.67 -27.19 4.08
CA THR A 39 7.57 -26.53 3.10
C THR A 39 9.01 -27.06 3.17
N GLN A 40 9.46 -27.54 4.34
CA GLN A 40 10.77 -28.20 4.48
C GLN A 40 10.80 -29.57 3.79
N LEU A 41 9.71 -30.35 3.89
CA LEU A 41 9.59 -31.67 3.27
C LEU A 41 9.39 -31.60 1.76
N ASP A 42 8.63 -30.61 1.28
CA ASP A 42 8.43 -30.39 -0.15
C ASP A 42 8.54 -28.88 -0.48
N PRO A 43 9.76 -28.39 -0.76
CA PRO A 43 10.00 -27.00 -1.13
C PRO A 43 9.36 -26.58 -2.46
N SER A 44 8.94 -27.53 -3.29
CA SER A 44 8.26 -27.28 -4.57
C SER A 44 6.73 -27.20 -4.43
N SER A 45 6.19 -27.41 -3.24
CA SER A 45 4.75 -27.41 -3.00
C SER A 45 4.21 -25.97 -2.91
N TYR A 46 3.50 -25.53 -3.94
CA TYR A 46 2.76 -24.26 -3.89
C TYR A 46 1.79 -24.20 -2.70
N LEU A 47 1.03 -25.29 -2.45
CA LEU A 47 0.04 -25.32 -1.37
C LEU A 47 0.68 -25.16 0.01
N GLY A 48 1.85 -25.73 0.25
CA GLY A 48 2.61 -25.58 1.49
C GLY A 48 3.03 -24.12 1.72
N TRP A 49 3.64 -23.51 0.70
CA TRP A 49 4.04 -22.10 0.79
C TRP A 49 2.86 -21.15 0.90
N HIS A 50 1.76 -21.41 0.16
CA HIS A 50 0.56 -20.60 0.23
C HIS A 50 -0.08 -20.65 1.62
N ALA A 51 -0.21 -21.83 2.23
CA ALA A 51 -0.74 -21.99 3.58
C ALA A 51 0.13 -21.25 4.62
N LEU A 52 1.46 -21.38 4.51
CA LEU A 52 2.41 -20.67 5.36
C LEU A 52 2.29 -19.14 5.21
N ALA A 53 2.23 -18.66 3.96
CA ALA A 53 2.06 -17.24 3.67
C ALA A 53 0.77 -16.67 4.26
N MET A 54 -0.34 -17.41 4.14
CA MET A 54 -1.64 -17.01 4.65
C MET A 54 -1.68 -16.93 6.17
N VAL A 55 -1.08 -17.88 6.88
CA VAL A 55 -1.03 -17.82 8.35
C VAL A 55 -0.22 -16.64 8.83
N HIS A 56 0.96 -16.40 8.25
CA HIS A 56 1.75 -15.22 8.59
C HIS A 56 1.03 -13.91 8.27
N PHE A 57 0.29 -13.87 7.15
CA PHE A 57 -0.52 -12.72 6.77
C PHE A 57 -1.64 -12.44 7.78
N GLU A 58 -2.38 -13.48 8.21
CA GLU A 58 -3.43 -13.38 9.22
C GLU A 58 -2.88 -12.94 10.58
N ILE A 59 -1.72 -13.45 10.99
CA ILE A 59 -1.04 -13.02 12.22
C ILE A 59 -0.65 -11.55 12.14
N ALA A 60 -0.08 -11.11 11.01
CA ALA A 60 0.28 -9.70 10.83
C ALA A 60 -0.95 -8.78 10.93
N GLN A 61 -2.08 -9.18 10.32
CA GLN A 61 -3.34 -8.44 10.41
C GLN A 61 -3.93 -8.41 11.82
N THR A 62 -3.92 -9.54 12.52
CA THR A 62 -4.45 -9.64 13.90
C THR A 62 -3.63 -8.78 14.87
N ARG A 63 -2.31 -8.85 14.78
CA ARG A 63 -1.41 -8.02 15.61
C ARG A 63 -1.62 -6.54 15.36
N GLU A 64 -1.83 -6.14 14.11
CA GLU A 64 -2.14 -4.77 13.77
C GLU A 64 -3.49 -4.31 14.32
N GLN A 65 -4.52 -5.14 14.21
CA GLN A 65 -5.84 -4.81 14.78
C GLN A 65 -5.76 -4.61 16.29
N LYS A 66 -4.97 -5.45 16.99
CA LYS A 66 -4.72 -5.30 18.42
C LYS A 66 -3.89 -4.05 18.76
N ALA A 67 -2.99 -3.62 17.88
CA ALA A 67 -2.15 -2.43 18.05
C ALA A 67 -2.91 -1.11 17.76
N ARG A 68 -4.07 -1.15 17.09
CA ARG A 68 -4.88 0.05 16.86
C ARG A 68 -5.45 0.54 18.19
N PRO A 69 -5.19 1.80 18.59
CA PRO A 69 -5.80 2.36 19.79
C PRO A 69 -7.31 2.37 19.61
N VAL A 70 -8.02 1.71 20.52
CA VAL A 70 -9.49 1.76 20.57
C VAL A 70 -9.88 3.23 20.70
N PRO A 71 -10.72 3.79 19.81
CA PRO A 71 -11.24 5.13 19.98
C PRO A 71 -12.02 5.14 21.29
N ARG A 72 -11.50 5.82 22.31
CA ARG A 72 -12.25 6.03 23.55
C ARG A 72 -13.52 6.79 23.17
N SER A 73 -14.65 6.08 23.18
CA SER A 73 -15.96 6.72 23.17
C SER A 73 -15.93 7.79 24.26
N ALA A 74 -16.32 9.00 23.89
CA ALA A 74 -16.37 10.14 24.79
C ALA A 74 -17.47 9.95 25.84
N THR A 75 -17.26 9.07 26.80
CA THR A 75 -17.91 9.09 28.08
C THR A 75 -16.99 9.82 29.03
N SER A 76 -17.17 11.13 29.06
CA SER A 76 -16.56 12.00 30.06
C SER A 76 -16.94 11.48 31.45
N PRO A 77 -16.00 11.16 32.34
CA PRO A 77 -16.33 10.97 33.74
C PRO A 77 -16.81 12.28 34.35
N PRO A 78 -17.79 12.27 35.28
CA PRO A 78 -18.29 13.48 35.91
C PRO A 78 -17.16 14.20 36.65
N ALA A 79 -17.13 15.52 36.51
CA ALA A 79 -16.18 16.42 37.11
C ALA A 79 -16.19 16.28 38.64
N LEU A 80 -15.20 15.61 39.21
CA LEU A 80 -14.86 15.69 40.62
C LEU A 80 -14.16 17.05 40.85
N LYS A 81 -14.92 18.01 41.31
CA LYS A 81 -14.40 19.24 41.90
C LYS A 81 -13.70 18.86 43.22
N HIS A 82 -12.47 19.26 43.35
CA HIS A 82 -11.51 19.20 44.48
C HIS A 82 -10.39 18.19 44.27
N THR A 83 -9.33 18.66 43.66
CA THR A 83 -7.97 18.19 44.03
C THR A 83 -6.98 19.36 43.93
N ARG A 84 -6.41 19.62 45.07
CA ARG A 84 -5.24 20.40 45.44
C ARG A 84 -4.23 20.58 44.30
N ALA A 85 -3.70 21.80 44.16
CA ALA A 85 -2.63 22.16 43.23
C ALA A 85 -1.47 21.17 43.25
N MET A 86 -1.50 20.23 42.32
CA MET A 86 -0.34 19.39 42.02
C MET A 86 0.61 20.18 41.15
N ASP A 87 1.89 20.23 41.60
CA ASP A 87 3.01 20.87 40.94
C ASP A 87 3.04 20.58 39.44
N THR A 88 3.09 21.64 38.66
CA THR A 88 3.14 21.63 37.18
C THR A 88 4.29 20.77 36.64
N ARG A 89 5.37 20.61 37.43
CA ARG A 89 6.54 19.77 37.12
C ARG A 89 6.20 18.30 37.16
N SER A 90 5.42 17.85 38.17
CA SER A 90 4.98 16.45 38.29
C SER A 90 3.97 16.05 37.20
N ARG A 91 3.13 16.98 36.74
CA ARG A 91 2.22 16.75 35.57
C ARG A 91 2.99 16.60 34.27
N ARG A 92 4.01 17.43 34.01
CA ARG A 92 4.87 17.34 32.82
C ARG A 92 5.65 16.04 32.81
N LEU A 93 6.22 15.63 33.93
CA LEU A 93 6.94 14.35 34.07
C LEU A 93 6.01 13.14 33.81
N ARG A 94 4.81 13.12 34.38
CA ARG A 94 3.84 12.03 34.11
C ARG A 94 3.37 12.01 32.68
N ALA A 95 3.15 13.18 32.06
CA ALA A 95 2.80 13.26 30.66
C ALA A 95 3.95 12.79 29.74
N SER A 96 5.21 13.13 30.05
CA SER A 96 6.36 12.65 29.27
C SER A 96 6.59 11.15 29.42
N LEU A 97 6.46 10.61 30.64
CA LEU A 97 6.57 9.16 30.89
C LEU A 97 5.44 8.37 30.20
N SER A 98 4.21 8.90 30.23
CA SER A 98 3.09 8.26 29.52
C SER A 98 3.23 8.33 28.01
N THR A 99 3.84 9.37 27.46
CA THR A 99 4.14 9.50 26.04
C THR A 99 5.27 8.55 25.64
N GLN A 100 6.29 8.43 26.47
CA GLN A 100 7.43 7.54 26.23
C GLN A 100 7.03 6.05 26.30
N ALA A 101 6.18 5.68 27.28
CA ALA A 101 5.62 4.33 27.36
C ALA A 101 4.75 4.01 26.13
N ARG A 102 3.92 4.94 25.69
CA ARG A 102 3.11 4.75 24.45
C ARG A 102 3.97 4.63 23.19
N LEU A 103 5.08 5.37 23.12
CA LEU A 103 6.01 5.27 21.99
C LEU A 103 6.72 3.92 22.01
N SER A 104 7.15 3.40 23.17
CA SER A 104 7.75 2.07 23.27
C SER A 104 6.76 0.97 22.89
N ASP A 105 5.51 1.06 23.34
CA ASP A 105 4.46 0.09 23.00
C ASP A 105 4.17 0.08 21.48
N VAL A 106 4.17 1.24 20.84
CA VAL A 106 3.97 1.36 19.39
C VAL A 106 5.15 0.77 18.62
N VAL A 107 6.39 1.05 19.04
CA VAL A 107 7.61 0.51 18.40
C VAL A 107 7.67 -1.00 18.57
N GLU A 108 7.31 -1.53 19.75
CA GLU A 108 7.27 -2.97 19.99
C GLU A 108 6.19 -3.66 19.15
N ALA A 109 5.01 -3.04 19.03
CA ALA A 109 3.93 -3.53 18.17
C ALA A 109 4.33 -3.52 16.68
N GLN A 110 5.02 -2.48 16.21
CA GLN A 110 5.54 -2.40 14.85
C GLN A 110 6.59 -3.48 14.58
N SER A 111 7.54 -3.67 15.49
CA SER A 111 8.55 -4.73 15.40
C SER A 111 7.92 -6.13 15.39
N ALA A 112 6.89 -6.36 16.20
CA ALA A 112 6.16 -7.63 16.24
C ALA A 112 5.39 -7.89 14.95
N VAL A 113 4.84 -6.84 14.33
CA VAL A 113 4.17 -6.93 13.02
C VAL A 113 5.19 -7.22 11.92
N ALA A 114 6.33 -6.52 11.91
CA ALA A 114 7.42 -6.75 10.96
C ALA A 114 7.93 -8.19 11.03
N GLY A 115 8.06 -8.76 12.23
CA GLY A 115 8.44 -10.16 12.44
C GLY A 115 7.46 -11.19 11.88
N SER A 116 6.22 -10.80 11.56
CA SER A 116 5.24 -11.67 10.87
C SER A 116 5.13 -11.31 9.39
N ALA A 117 5.26 -10.03 9.03
CA ALA A 117 5.16 -9.56 7.65
C ALA A 117 6.31 -10.07 6.78
N VAL A 118 7.54 -10.09 7.28
CA VAL A 118 8.71 -10.56 6.51
C VAL A 118 8.57 -12.02 6.09
N PRO A 119 8.28 -12.99 6.98
CA PRO A 119 8.04 -14.38 6.57
C PRO A 119 6.86 -14.53 5.58
N ALA A 120 5.78 -13.76 5.76
CA ALA A 120 4.66 -13.76 4.81
C ALA A 120 5.10 -13.31 3.42
N ILE A 121 5.86 -12.21 3.32
CA ILE A 121 6.39 -11.66 2.08
C ILE A 121 7.27 -12.70 1.37
N GLN A 122 8.21 -13.31 2.09
CA GLN A 122 9.10 -14.33 1.55
C GLN A 122 8.33 -15.56 1.04
N ALA A 123 7.32 -15.99 1.80
CA ALA A 123 6.48 -17.12 1.40
C ALA A 123 5.61 -16.77 0.17
N PHE A 124 5.05 -15.56 0.06
CA PHE A 124 4.33 -15.13 -1.14
C PHE A 124 5.24 -15.06 -2.36
N PHE A 125 6.46 -14.56 -2.25
CA PHE A 125 7.42 -14.62 -3.36
C PHE A 125 7.70 -16.05 -3.82
N LYS A 126 7.80 -17.01 -2.90
CA LYS A 126 7.92 -18.44 -3.25
C LYS A 126 6.67 -18.97 -3.95
N CYS A 127 5.47 -18.60 -3.49
CA CYS A 127 4.22 -18.96 -4.17
C CYS A 127 4.18 -18.45 -5.61
N ILE A 128 4.53 -17.19 -5.81
CA ILE A 128 4.51 -16.54 -7.12
C ILE A 128 5.56 -17.21 -8.04
N ALA A 129 6.76 -17.49 -7.54
CA ALA A 129 7.82 -18.16 -8.29
C ALA A 129 7.44 -19.60 -8.70
N LEU A 130 6.67 -20.32 -7.88
CA LEU A 130 6.19 -21.66 -8.19
C LEU A 130 5.04 -21.68 -9.21
N GLY A 131 4.44 -20.52 -9.51
CA GLY A 131 3.61 -20.32 -10.70
C GLY A 131 2.36 -21.19 -10.79
N ALA A 132 1.56 -21.33 -9.70
CA ALA A 132 0.27 -22.03 -9.81
C ALA A 132 -0.71 -21.18 -10.62
N SER A 133 -1.01 -21.61 -11.82
CA SER A 133 -1.90 -20.93 -12.77
C SER A 133 -3.24 -20.56 -12.14
N GLY A 134 -3.57 -19.25 -12.16
CA GLY A 134 -4.84 -18.68 -11.72
C GLY A 134 -4.88 -18.12 -10.30
N ARG A 135 -3.91 -18.40 -9.42
CA ARG A 135 -3.86 -17.88 -8.03
C ARG A 135 -2.79 -16.83 -7.80
N SER A 136 -1.83 -16.72 -8.70
CA SER A 136 -0.68 -15.80 -8.57
C SER A 136 -1.11 -14.33 -8.40
N LEU A 137 -2.17 -13.88 -9.06
CA LEU A 137 -2.68 -12.52 -8.93
C LEU A 137 -3.11 -12.20 -7.49
N GLN A 138 -3.82 -13.12 -6.82
CA GLN A 138 -4.25 -12.90 -5.45
C GLN A 138 -3.06 -12.85 -4.48
N ASP A 139 -2.05 -13.68 -4.71
CA ASP A 139 -0.84 -13.70 -3.89
C ASP A 139 -0.03 -12.43 -4.08
N ILE A 140 0.07 -11.92 -5.33
CA ILE A 140 0.69 -10.62 -5.61
C ILE A 140 -0.08 -9.48 -4.92
N LEU A 141 -1.41 -9.47 -4.96
CA LEU A 141 -2.21 -8.43 -4.31
C LEU A 141 -2.06 -8.45 -2.77
N ARG A 142 -1.95 -9.64 -2.16
CA ARG A 142 -1.66 -9.76 -0.72
C ARG A 142 -0.24 -9.29 -0.40
N LEU A 143 0.73 -9.66 -1.23
CA LEU A 143 2.10 -9.17 -1.13
C LEU A 143 2.15 -7.64 -1.19
N LEU A 144 1.48 -7.02 -2.18
CA LEU A 144 1.37 -5.56 -2.29
C LEU A 144 0.72 -4.92 -1.06
N THR A 145 -0.29 -5.60 -0.48
CA THR A 145 -0.94 -5.11 0.74
C THR A 145 0.05 -5.04 1.91
N LEU A 146 0.86 -6.07 2.12
CA LEU A 146 1.91 -6.08 3.14
C LEU A 146 2.98 -5.03 2.85
N TRP A 147 3.42 -4.94 1.61
CA TRP A 147 4.44 -3.98 1.20
C TRP A 147 4.01 -2.54 1.46
N PHE A 148 2.85 -2.13 0.94
CA PHE A 148 2.38 -0.75 1.08
C PHE A 148 2.01 -0.37 2.51
N LYS A 149 1.83 -1.34 3.38
CA LYS A 149 1.44 -1.14 4.77
C LYS A 149 2.63 -1.13 5.72
N HIS A 150 3.60 -2.00 5.49
CA HIS A 150 4.73 -2.23 6.39
C HIS A 150 6.10 -1.94 5.76
N GLY A 151 6.14 -1.48 4.51
CA GLY A 151 7.38 -1.22 3.78
C GLY A 151 8.20 -0.03 4.29
N SER A 152 7.72 0.70 5.30
CA SER A 152 8.50 1.67 6.07
C SER A 152 9.53 1.01 7.01
N GLU A 153 9.34 -0.27 7.33
CA GLU A 153 10.27 -1.02 8.16
C GLU A 153 11.46 -1.52 7.33
N PRO A 154 12.71 -1.28 7.72
CA PRO A 154 13.89 -1.65 6.94
C PRO A 154 13.96 -3.13 6.56
N CYS A 155 13.58 -4.03 7.48
CA CYS A 155 13.59 -5.47 7.22
C CYS A 155 12.54 -5.90 6.18
N VAL A 156 11.41 -5.17 6.10
CA VAL A 156 10.38 -5.38 5.07
C VAL A 156 10.86 -4.85 3.73
N ASP A 157 11.46 -3.65 3.70
CA ASP A 157 12.03 -3.06 2.49
C ASP A 157 13.11 -3.97 1.86
N GLU A 158 14.02 -4.51 2.68
CA GLU A 158 15.03 -5.49 2.27
C GLU A 158 14.40 -6.76 1.69
N ALA A 159 13.39 -7.32 2.36
CA ALA A 159 12.71 -8.54 1.89
C ALA A 159 11.98 -8.31 0.55
N ILE A 160 11.34 -7.14 0.39
CA ILE A 160 10.71 -6.74 -0.87
C ILE A 160 11.75 -6.53 -1.96
N ALA A 161 12.84 -5.82 -1.68
CA ALA A 161 13.90 -5.55 -2.65
C ALA A 161 14.50 -6.87 -3.20
N ALA A 162 14.84 -7.79 -2.29
CA ALA A 162 15.36 -9.11 -2.66
C ALA A 162 14.37 -9.93 -3.49
N GLY A 163 13.09 -9.91 -3.10
CA GLY A 163 12.04 -10.63 -3.81
C GLY A 163 11.74 -10.07 -5.20
N VAL A 164 11.68 -8.75 -5.33
CA VAL A 164 11.48 -8.05 -6.62
C VAL A 164 12.63 -8.34 -7.58
N GLU A 165 13.88 -8.37 -7.09
CA GLU A 165 15.05 -8.67 -7.91
C GLU A 165 15.08 -10.13 -8.40
N ALA A 166 14.57 -11.07 -7.60
CA ALA A 166 14.50 -12.48 -7.94
C ALA A 166 13.35 -12.84 -8.90
N MET A 167 12.37 -11.94 -9.09
CA MET A 167 11.18 -12.21 -9.89
C MET A 167 11.27 -11.66 -11.30
N SER A 168 10.60 -12.34 -12.25
CA SER A 168 10.41 -11.80 -13.60
C SER A 168 9.62 -10.49 -13.58
N VAL A 169 10.04 -9.53 -14.38
CA VAL A 169 9.37 -8.24 -14.56
C VAL A 169 7.93 -8.43 -15.06
N ASP A 170 7.67 -9.43 -15.90
CA ASP A 170 6.35 -9.77 -16.43
C ASP A 170 5.30 -10.01 -15.35
N THR A 171 5.73 -10.54 -14.20
CA THR A 171 4.86 -10.82 -13.04
C THR A 171 4.11 -9.58 -12.56
N TRP A 172 4.73 -8.40 -12.70
CA TRP A 172 4.19 -7.14 -12.20
C TRP A 172 3.23 -6.44 -13.16
N LEU A 173 3.17 -6.88 -14.43
CA LEU A 173 2.30 -6.26 -15.44
C LEU A 173 0.82 -6.29 -15.05
N ALA A 174 0.35 -7.43 -14.52
CA ALA A 174 -1.05 -7.60 -14.13
C ALA A 174 -1.49 -6.67 -12.99
N VAL A 175 -0.55 -6.16 -12.20
CA VAL A 175 -0.81 -5.28 -11.04
C VAL A 175 -0.23 -3.87 -11.21
N THR A 176 0.19 -3.52 -12.42
CA THR A 176 0.71 -2.18 -12.73
C THR A 176 -0.19 -1.03 -12.27
N PRO A 177 -1.51 -1.05 -12.46
CA PRO A 177 -2.39 0.02 -11.98
C PRO A 177 -2.32 0.21 -10.46
N GLN A 178 -2.23 -0.87 -9.70
CA GLN A 178 -2.12 -0.83 -8.24
C GLN A 178 -0.77 -0.26 -7.79
N ILE A 179 0.31 -0.55 -8.53
CA ILE A 179 1.64 -0.01 -8.27
C ILE A 179 1.69 1.48 -8.61
N ILE A 180 1.16 1.90 -9.76
CA ILE A 180 1.09 3.32 -10.16
C ILE A 180 0.26 4.14 -9.16
N ALA A 181 -0.84 3.59 -8.64
CA ALA A 181 -1.63 4.24 -7.60
C ALA A 181 -0.84 4.56 -6.32
N ARG A 182 0.32 3.96 -6.12
CA ARG A 182 1.21 4.19 -4.97
C ARG A 182 2.46 5.01 -5.28
N ILE A 183 2.57 5.56 -6.47
CA ILE A 183 3.73 6.37 -6.91
C ILE A 183 3.94 7.62 -6.04
N HIS A 184 2.89 8.09 -5.36
CA HIS A 184 2.86 9.23 -4.45
C HIS A 184 2.73 8.82 -2.97
N HIS A 185 3.11 7.59 -2.62
CA HIS A 185 3.02 7.09 -1.24
C HIS A 185 3.70 8.06 -0.26
N PRO A 186 3.10 8.34 0.93
CA PRO A 186 3.69 9.29 1.90
C PRO A 186 5.07 8.85 2.39
N ASP A 187 5.26 7.55 2.61
CA ASP A 187 6.56 7.01 3.00
C ASP A 187 7.55 7.02 1.81
N HIS A 188 8.78 7.50 2.08
CA HIS A 188 9.79 7.70 1.05
C HIS A 188 10.45 6.39 0.58
N LEU A 189 10.57 5.37 1.47
CA LEU A 189 11.14 4.07 1.12
C LEU A 189 10.23 3.36 0.11
N ILE A 190 8.94 3.27 0.43
CA ILE A 190 7.93 2.67 -0.45
C ILE A 190 7.87 3.42 -1.77
N ARG A 191 7.81 4.76 -1.73
CA ARG A 191 7.76 5.59 -2.93
C ARG A 191 8.98 5.37 -3.84
N ARG A 192 10.19 5.31 -3.27
CA ARG A 192 11.43 5.04 -4.00
C ARG A 192 11.42 3.65 -4.64
N ALA A 193 11.01 2.62 -3.89
CA ALA A 193 10.95 1.25 -4.38
C ALA A 193 9.91 1.08 -5.50
N VAL A 194 8.72 1.71 -5.36
CA VAL A 194 7.68 1.76 -6.39
C VAL A 194 8.20 2.42 -7.68
N ARG A 195 8.86 3.58 -7.58
CA ARG A 195 9.42 4.27 -8.75
C ARG A 195 10.52 3.45 -9.44
N LYS A 196 11.36 2.75 -8.65
CA LYS A 196 12.39 1.85 -9.19
C LYS A 196 11.75 0.68 -9.95
N LEU A 197 10.72 0.05 -9.40
CA LEU A 197 10.01 -1.04 -10.05
C LEU A 197 9.30 -0.58 -11.33
N LEU A 198 8.62 0.57 -11.31
CA LEU A 198 7.99 1.15 -12.50
C LEU A 198 9.00 1.52 -13.59
N ALA A 199 10.19 1.98 -13.21
CA ALA A 199 11.26 2.25 -14.18
C ALA A 199 11.75 0.95 -14.86
N HIS A 200 11.89 -0.15 -14.12
CA HIS A 200 12.22 -1.47 -14.70
C HIS A 200 11.11 -1.97 -15.63
N LEU A 201 9.84 -1.85 -15.20
CA LEU A 201 8.69 -2.17 -16.05
C LEU A 201 8.68 -1.32 -17.34
N GLY A 202 8.99 -0.04 -17.24
CA GLY A 202 9.06 0.87 -18.39
C GLY A 202 10.15 0.51 -19.39
N GLN A 203 11.24 -0.06 -18.93
CA GLN A 203 12.31 -0.55 -19.80
C GLN A 203 11.96 -1.86 -20.50
N ALA A 204 11.28 -2.78 -19.78
CA ALA A 204 10.91 -4.08 -20.32
C ALA A 204 9.61 -4.02 -21.16
N HIS A 205 8.62 -3.26 -20.70
CA HIS A 205 7.27 -3.19 -21.27
C HIS A 205 6.78 -1.76 -21.43
N PRO A 206 7.45 -0.93 -22.25
CA PRO A 206 7.16 0.51 -22.35
C PRO A 206 5.72 0.80 -22.77
N GLN A 207 5.14 0.02 -23.69
CA GLN A 207 3.76 0.21 -24.15
C GLN A 207 2.73 -0.09 -23.07
N GLY A 208 3.02 -1.03 -22.16
CA GLY A 208 2.09 -1.42 -21.08
C GLY A 208 1.90 -0.35 -20.01
N ILE A 209 2.89 0.56 -19.83
CA ILE A 209 2.85 1.52 -18.74
C ILE A 209 2.90 3.00 -19.17
N VAL A 210 3.25 3.31 -20.42
CA VAL A 210 3.40 4.69 -20.87
C VAL A 210 2.12 5.50 -20.70
N TYR A 211 0.94 4.98 -21.09
CA TYR A 211 -0.32 5.70 -20.95
C TYR A 211 -0.75 5.91 -19.50
N PRO A 212 -0.79 4.89 -18.64
CA PRO A 212 -1.07 5.11 -17.21
C PRO A 212 -0.12 6.13 -16.55
N LEU A 213 1.15 6.16 -16.93
CA LEU A 213 2.10 7.14 -16.42
C LEU A 213 1.86 8.54 -16.97
N THR A 214 1.52 8.70 -18.26
CA THR A 214 1.16 10.01 -18.82
C THR A 214 -0.09 10.59 -18.16
N VAL A 215 -1.06 9.75 -17.79
CA VAL A 215 -2.23 10.19 -17.02
C VAL A 215 -1.82 10.58 -15.59
N ALA A 216 -1.00 9.77 -14.93
CA ALA A 216 -0.50 10.08 -13.58
C ALA A 216 0.36 11.37 -13.55
N ALA A 217 1.10 11.65 -14.63
CA ALA A 217 1.89 12.88 -14.78
C ALA A 217 1.03 14.15 -14.94
N LYS A 218 -0.28 14.02 -15.22
CA LYS A 218 -1.22 15.14 -15.29
C LYS A 218 -2.06 15.31 -14.01
N ALA A 219 -1.79 14.50 -12.98
CA ALA A 219 -2.50 14.59 -11.72
C ALA A 219 -2.20 15.91 -10.99
N HIS A 220 -3.21 16.43 -10.27
CA HIS A 220 -3.07 17.64 -9.45
C HIS A 220 -2.17 17.44 -8.23
N ASN A 221 -1.97 16.21 -7.79
CA ASN A 221 -1.08 15.89 -6.67
C ASN A 221 0.38 16.05 -7.09
N PRO A 222 1.17 16.98 -6.47
CA PRO A 222 2.55 17.24 -6.87
C PRO A 222 3.47 16.03 -6.79
N LEU A 223 3.32 15.19 -5.76
CA LEU A 223 4.13 13.98 -5.58
C LEU A 223 3.83 12.92 -6.63
N GLN A 224 2.59 12.84 -7.09
CA GLN A 224 2.17 11.93 -8.16
C GLN A 224 2.69 12.40 -9.51
N HIS A 225 2.53 13.70 -9.80
CA HIS A 225 3.07 14.34 -11.00
C HIS A 225 4.58 14.12 -11.11
N GLU A 226 5.34 14.48 -10.05
CA GLU A 226 6.79 14.36 -10.00
C GLU A 226 7.24 12.90 -10.17
N GLY A 227 6.59 11.97 -9.44
CA GLY A 227 6.94 10.55 -9.52
C GLY A 227 6.69 9.94 -10.90
N ALA A 228 5.57 10.27 -11.52
CA ALA A 228 5.26 9.81 -12.87
C ALA A 228 6.22 10.40 -13.90
N LYS A 229 6.53 11.69 -13.78
CA LYS A 229 7.51 12.37 -14.64
C LYS A 229 8.90 11.76 -14.52
N GLU A 230 9.37 11.47 -13.30
CA GLU A 230 10.66 10.80 -13.07
C GLU A 230 10.75 9.46 -13.83
N VAL A 231 9.68 8.65 -13.78
CA VAL A 231 9.66 7.36 -14.49
C VAL A 231 9.61 7.57 -16.00
N LEU A 232 8.79 8.50 -16.51
CA LEU A 232 8.73 8.83 -17.94
C LEU A 232 10.07 9.37 -18.46
N ASP A 233 10.78 10.21 -17.70
CA ASP A 233 12.09 10.73 -18.08
C ASP A 233 13.13 9.60 -18.19
N ARG A 234 13.06 8.59 -17.32
CA ARG A 234 13.90 7.38 -17.47
C ARG A 234 13.54 6.56 -18.69
N MET A 235 12.23 6.44 -19.01
CA MET A 235 11.77 5.76 -20.23
C MET A 235 12.21 6.49 -21.49
N ARG A 236 12.26 7.82 -21.50
CA ARG A 236 12.74 8.63 -22.64
C ARG A 236 14.17 8.29 -23.05
N LEU A 237 15.02 7.89 -22.12
CA LEU A 237 16.40 7.51 -22.45
C LEU A 237 16.47 6.37 -23.47
N SER A 238 15.49 5.50 -23.52
CA SER A 238 15.44 4.34 -24.44
C SER A 238 14.30 4.41 -25.46
N TYR A 239 13.19 5.11 -25.12
CA TYR A 239 11.94 5.12 -25.88
C TYR A 239 11.36 6.53 -26.05
N ASP A 240 12.20 7.51 -26.40
CA ASP A 240 11.83 8.93 -26.48
C ASP A 240 10.62 9.16 -27.39
N THR A 241 10.64 8.63 -28.61
CA THR A 241 9.54 8.77 -29.58
C THR A 241 8.21 8.24 -29.05
N LEU A 242 8.24 7.08 -28.37
CA LEU A 242 7.03 6.49 -27.78
C LEU A 242 6.44 7.39 -26.70
N VAL A 243 7.29 7.92 -25.80
CA VAL A 243 6.83 8.80 -24.71
C VAL A 243 6.28 10.10 -25.28
N GLN A 244 6.95 10.73 -26.26
CA GLN A 244 6.48 11.94 -26.93
C GLN A 244 5.12 11.73 -27.60
N HIS A 245 4.94 10.62 -28.33
CA HIS A 245 3.67 10.31 -28.98
C HIS A 245 2.56 10.06 -27.95
N ALA A 246 2.85 9.35 -26.86
CA ALA A 246 1.87 9.09 -25.80
C ALA A 246 1.44 10.38 -25.10
N GLU A 247 2.36 11.30 -24.85
CA GLU A 247 2.07 12.62 -24.27
C GLU A 247 1.24 13.48 -25.22
N LEU A 248 1.58 13.50 -26.52
CA LEU A 248 0.82 14.21 -27.55
C LEU A 248 -0.61 13.68 -27.66
N VAL A 249 -0.77 12.36 -27.82
CA VAL A 249 -2.09 11.72 -27.91
C VAL A 249 -2.92 11.98 -26.63
N SER A 250 -2.30 11.84 -25.46
CA SER A 250 -2.98 12.11 -24.19
C SER A 250 -3.39 13.59 -24.07
N ALA A 251 -2.58 14.53 -24.53
CA ALA A 251 -2.92 15.95 -24.55
C ALA A 251 -4.09 16.25 -25.48
N GLU A 252 -4.07 15.69 -26.70
CA GLU A 252 -5.13 15.89 -27.68
C GLU A 252 -6.45 15.23 -27.27
N LEU A 253 -6.41 14.05 -26.64
CA LEU A 253 -7.60 13.41 -26.10
C LEU A 253 -8.23 14.25 -24.98
N ILE A 254 -7.44 14.83 -24.09
CA ILE A 254 -7.95 15.73 -23.05
C ILE A 254 -8.55 16.98 -23.70
N ARG A 255 -7.85 17.60 -24.66
CA ARG A 255 -8.34 18.78 -25.37
C ARG A 255 -9.66 18.51 -26.08
N SER A 256 -9.80 17.34 -26.71
CA SER A 256 -11.02 16.97 -27.44
C SER A 256 -12.17 16.53 -26.53
N SER A 257 -11.89 16.10 -25.30
CA SER A 257 -12.90 15.67 -24.31
C SER A 257 -13.52 16.83 -23.54
N ILE A 258 -12.89 18.01 -23.54
CA ILE A 258 -13.42 19.20 -22.90
C ILE A 258 -14.49 19.82 -23.83
N LEU A 259 -15.76 19.70 -23.44
CA LEU A 259 -16.86 20.31 -24.18
C LEU A 259 -16.94 21.80 -23.87
N TRP A 260 -17.10 22.63 -24.91
CA TRP A 260 -17.27 24.06 -24.75
C TRP A 260 -18.42 24.44 -23.80
N SER A 261 -19.51 23.65 -23.85
CA SER A 261 -20.65 23.85 -22.95
C SER A 261 -20.31 23.62 -21.48
N GLU A 262 -19.46 22.64 -21.18
CA GLU A 262 -19.01 22.37 -19.81
C GLU A 262 -18.08 23.47 -19.30
N MET A 263 -17.14 23.92 -20.13
CA MET A 263 -16.26 25.05 -19.80
C MET A 263 -17.07 26.32 -19.51
N TRP A 264 -18.06 26.62 -20.33
CA TRP A 264 -18.95 27.76 -20.14
C TRP A 264 -19.79 27.61 -18.87
N GLN A 265 -20.33 26.44 -18.60
CA GLN A 265 -21.13 26.20 -17.41
C GLN A 265 -20.31 26.39 -16.15
N GLU A 266 -19.14 25.77 -16.02
CA GLU A 266 -18.26 25.89 -14.86
C GLU A 266 -17.83 27.35 -14.63
N ALA A 267 -17.45 28.04 -15.69
CA ALA A 267 -17.02 29.43 -15.56
C ALA A 267 -18.19 30.38 -15.22
N LEU A 268 -19.39 30.13 -15.73
CA LEU A 268 -20.58 30.92 -15.36
C LEU A 268 -21.02 30.65 -13.92
N GLU A 269 -20.95 29.42 -13.43
CA GLU A 269 -21.23 29.08 -12.05
C GLU A 269 -20.24 29.77 -11.09
N GLU A 270 -18.96 29.72 -11.41
CA GLU A 270 -17.94 30.40 -10.60
C GLU A 270 -18.06 31.93 -10.67
N ALA A 271 -18.30 32.49 -11.85
CA ALA A 271 -18.55 33.89 -12.05
C ALA A 271 -19.77 34.38 -11.22
N SER A 272 -20.85 33.57 -11.24
CA SER A 272 -22.05 33.80 -10.45
C SER A 272 -21.73 33.81 -8.93
N ARG A 273 -20.93 32.86 -8.48
CA ARG A 273 -20.47 32.74 -7.08
C ARG A 273 -19.67 33.97 -6.65
N ILE A 274 -18.75 34.43 -7.50
CA ILE A 274 -17.93 35.64 -7.24
C ILE A 274 -18.85 36.90 -7.20
N TYR A 275 -19.73 37.01 -8.17
CA TYR A 275 -20.62 38.18 -8.26
C TYR A 275 -21.60 38.30 -7.09
N PHE A 276 -22.34 37.22 -6.80
CA PHE A 276 -23.36 37.21 -5.76
C PHE A 276 -22.81 36.97 -4.37
N GLY A 277 -21.63 36.34 -4.22
CA GLY A 277 -21.02 36.08 -2.93
C GLY A 277 -20.14 37.20 -2.41
N SER A 278 -19.22 37.69 -3.23
CA SER A 278 -18.21 38.70 -2.83
C SER A 278 -18.35 40.05 -3.50
N GLY A 279 -19.17 40.19 -4.55
CA GLY A 279 -19.36 41.44 -5.29
C GLY A 279 -18.15 41.90 -6.11
N HIS A 280 -17.15 41.03 -6.35
CA HIS A 280 -15.93 41.38 -7.07
C HIS A 280 -16.11 41.29 -8.60
N VAL A 281 -16.66 42.33 -9.18
CA VAL A 281 -16.98 42.41 -10.62
C VAL A 281 -15.74 42.25 -11.51
N ASP A 282 -14.62 42.85 -11.12
CA ASP A 282 -13.37 42.77 -11.92
C ASP A 282 -12.78 41.35 -11.96
N GLU A 283 -12.92 40.61 -10.87
CA GLU A 283 -12.46 39.21 -10.78
C GLU A 283 -13.36 38.29 -11.61
N MET A 284 -14.68 38.50 -11.54
CA MET A 284 -15.66 37.83 -12.39
C MET A 284 -15.38 38.04 -13.87
N LEU A 285 -15.14 39.31 -14.30
CA LEU A 285 -14.84 39.61 -15.70
C LEU A 285 -13.52 39.00 -16.17
N ARG A 286 -12.48 38.96 -15.32
CA ARG A 286 -11.22 38.28 -15.64
C ARG A 286 -11.39 36.76 -15.84
N LEU A 287 -12.30 36.16 -15.10
CA LEU A 287 -12.61 34.73 -15.24
C LEU A 287 -13.30 34.43 -16.58
N LEU A 288 -14.23 35.29 -17.01
CA LEU A 288 -15.00 35.12 -18.24
C LEU A 288 -14.24 35.55 -19.50
N ALA A 289 -13.23 36.40 -19.41
CA ALA A 289 -12.51 36.94 -20.56
C ALA A 289 -11.82 35.90 -21.47
N PRO A 290 -11.32 34.75 -20.99
CA PRO A 290 -10.69 33.71 -21.82
C PRO A 290 -11.67 32.81 -22.55
N LEU A 291 -12.96 32.81 -22.24
CA LEU A 291 -14.02 31.98 -22.84
C LEU A 291 -14.52 32.55 -24.15
#